data_a528d3a86c7aa8ebf5b8da226d09cc5b
#
_entry.id   a528d3a86c7aa8ebf5b8da226d09cc5b
#
_cell.length_a   1.000
_cell.length_b   1.000
_cell.length_c   1.000
_cell.angle_alpha   90.00
_cell.angle_beta   90.00
_cell.angle_gamma   90.00
#
_symmetry.space_group_name_H-M   'P 1'
#
loop_
_entity.id
_entity.type
_entity.pdbx_description
1 polymer ?
#
loop_
_entity_poly.entity_id
_entity_poly.type
_entity_poly.pdbx_seq_one_letter_code
_entity_poly.pdbx_strand_id
1 'polypeptide(L)'
;EGKRSGAELVSIHGLDELRGVKMEKDGTLRIGSLTSFSHITKDPLIREYFHVLGEAVDMAGGPQIRNIATIGGNTCNGVTSADSASTLFAWDAVVELTGPEGIRRIPIADFYLGPGKVDLHPAELQTGILIRKESYEGYKGHYIKYAMRNAMDIATLGCSVNAKLSEDKKIF
;
A
#
# COMPACT_ATOMS: atom_id res chain seq x y z
N GLU A 1 -7.80 -6.86 -22.57
CA GLU A 1 -7.90 -6.32 -23.90
C GLU A 1 -9.16 -6.88 -24.54
N GLY A 2 -10.11 -6.01 -24.89
CA GLY A 2 -11.42 -6.40 -25.43
C GLY A 2 -12.40 -7.00 -24.42
N LYS A 3 -12.00 -7.28 -23.18
CA LYS A 3 -12.84 -7.89 -22.14
C LYS A 3 -13.96 -6.97 -21.62
N ARG A 4 -13.85 -5.65 -21.85
CA ARG A 4 -14.81 -4.63 -21.40
C ARG A 4 -15.09 -3.59 -22.48
N SER A 5 -15.30 -4.05 -23.73
CA SER A 5 -15.68 -3.14 -24.81
C SER A 5 -17.05 -2.50 -24.52
N GLY A 6 -17.18 -1.20 -24.77
CA GLY A 6 -18.42 -0.46 -24.54
C GLY A 6 -18.66 -0.04 -23.07
N ALA A 7 -17.71 -0.28 -22.16
CA ALA A 7 -17.83 0.19 -20.77
C ALA A 7 -17.60 1.71 -20.69
N GLU A 8 -18.44 2.40 -19.93
CA GLU A 8 -18.18 3.78 -19.53
C GLU A 8 -17.08 3.82 -18.47
N LEU A 9 -16.16 4.77 -18.60
CA LEU A 9 -15.06 4.97 -17.65
C LEU A 9 -15.23 6.31 -16.95
N VAL A 10 -15.19 6.29 -15.62
CA VAL A 10 -15.18 7.48 -14.79
C VAL A 10 -13.78 7.63 -14.18
N SER A 11 -13.11 8.74 -14.53
CA SER A 11 -11.77 9.04 -13.96
C SER A 11 -11.91 9.62 -12.57
N ILE A 12 -11.22 9.02 -11.61
CA ILE A 12 -11.09 9.54 -10.24
C ILE A 12 -9.76 10.29 -10.05
N HIS A 13 -8.96 10.45 -11.11
CA HIS A 13 -7.61 11.04 -11.01
C HIS A 13 -7.59 12.46 -10.46
N GLY A 14 -8.66 13.23 -10.63
CA GLY A 14 -8.78 14.61 -10.14
C GLY A 14 -9.25 14.73 -8.67
N LEU A 15 -9.43 13.63 -7.95
CA LEU A 15 -9.85 13.67 -6.54
C LEU A 15 -8.63 13.87 -5.62
N ASP A 16 -8.26 15.13 -5.40
CA ASP A 16 -7.05 15.47 -4.61
C ASP A 16 -7.20 15.10 -3.13
N GLU A 17 -8.41 14.98 -2.60
CA GLU A 17 -8.70 14.50 -1.25
C GLU A 17 -8.26 13.05 -1.01
N LEU A 18 -8.06 12.27 -2.07
CA LEU A 18 -7.55 10.90 -2.02
C LEU A 18 -6.02 10.82 -2.15
N ARG A 19 -5.31 11.96 -2.07
CA ARG A 19 -3.85 12.04 -2.20
C ARG A 19 -3.19 12.43 -0.88
N GLY A 20 -1.91 12.09 -0.81
CA GLY A 20 -1.03 12.50 0.28
C GLY A 20 -1.02 11.57 1.48
N VAL A 21 -0.17 11.89 2.41
CA VAL A 21 0.02 11.15 3.67
C VAL A 21 -0.30 12.11 4.82
N LYS A 22 -1.03 11.63 5.81
CA LYS A 22 -1.44 12.43 6.97
C LYS A 22 -1.28 11.61 8.25
N MET A 23 -0.84 12.26 9.31
CA MET A 23 -0.91 11.73 10.67
C MET A 23 -2.21 12.16 11.30
N GLU A 24 -3.04 11.22 11.73
CA GLU A 24 -4.28 11.48 12.44
C GLU A 24 -4.02 11.77 13.93
N LYS A 25 -5.01 12.30 14.64
CA LYS A 25 -4.85 12.72 16.04
C LYS A 25 -4.50 11.57 16.99
N ASP A 26 -4.91 10.35 16.66
CA ASP A 26 -4.65 9.13 17.43
C ASP A 26 -3.29 8.48 17.08
N GLY A 27 -2.53 9.10 16.17
CA GLY A 27 -1.28 8.56 15.66
C GLY A 27 -1.44 7.57 14.51
N THR A 28 -2.62 7.40 13.95
CA THR A 28 -2.81 6.61 12.74
C THR A 28 -2.20 7.33 11.54
N LEU A 29 -1.31 6.67 10.81
CA LEU A 29 -0.77 7.16 9.54
C LEU A 29 -1.75 6.79 8.43
N ARG A 30 -2.35 7.80 7.79
CA ARG A 30 -3.29 7.63 6.68
C ARG A 30 -2.64 7.98 5.36
N ILE A 31 -2.67 7.04 4.41
CA ILE A 31 -2.16 7.20 3.05
C ILE A 31 -3.36 7.18 2.10
N GLY A 32 -3.61 8.28 1.39
CA GLY A 32 -4.70 8.36 0.41
C GLY A 32 -4.45 7.44 -0.78
N SER A 33 -5.50 6.81 -1.29
CA SER A 33 -5.39 5.77 -2.33
C SER A 33 -4.80 6.26 -3.65
N LEU A 34 -4.94 7.54 -3.99
CA LEU A 34 -4.34 8.14 -5.18
C LEU A 34 -2.92 8.68 -4.95
N THR A 35 -2.30 8.41 -3.81
CA THR A 35 -0.91 8.79 -3.55
C THR A 35 0.02 7.96 -4.42
N SER A 36 0.84 8.64 -5.23
CA SER A 36 1.78 7.96 -6.12
C SER A 36 2.95 7.35 -5.37
N PHE A 37 3.57 6.34 -5.94
CA PHE A 37 4.78 5.72 -5.39
C PHE A 37 5.92 6.73 -5.23
N SER A 38 6.10 7.61 -6.21
CA SER A 38 7.11 8.68 -6.10
C SER A 38 6.82 9.68 -4.98
N HIS A 39 5.57 9.91 -4.63
CA HIS A 39 5.20 10.70 -3.46
C HIS A 39 5.57 9.94 -2.18
N ILE A 40 5.12 8.69 -2.06
CA ILE A 40 5.36 7.83 -0.88
C ILE A 40 6.87 7.75 -0.55
N THR A 41 7.71 7.53 -1.57
CA THR A 41 9.16 7.44 -1.40
C THR A 41 9.79 8.72 -0.80
N LYS A 42 9.18 9.88 -1.05
CA LYS A 42 9.72 11.20 -0.65
C LYS A 42 9.05 11.78 0.58
N ASP A 43 7.90 11.26 0.95
CA ASP A 43 7.08 11.81 2.03
C ASP A 43 7.79 11.72 3.39
N PRO A 44 7.88 12.82 4.16
CA PRO A 44 8.57 12.84 5.43
C PRO A 44 7.93 11.92 6.49
N LEU A 45 6.61 11.79 6.53
CA LEU A 45 5.91 10.90 7.46
C LEU A 45 6.21 9.43 7.13
N ILE A 46 6.25 9.08 5.84
CA ILE A 46 6.63 7.72 5.41
C ILE A 46 8.08 7.43 5.81
N ARG A 47 9.01 8.36 5.58
CA ARG A 47 10.42 8.20 5.93
C ARG A 47 10.64 8.04 7.43
N GLU A 48 9.86 8.72 8.24
CA GLU A 48 9.97 8.69 9.69
C GLU A 48 9.31 7.45 10.30
N TYR A 49 8.08 7.12 9.88
CA TYR A 49 7.24 6.12 10.55
C TYR A 49 7.08 4.82 9.78
N PHE A 50 7.25 4.84 8.45
CA PHE A 50 6.99 3.69 7.59
C PHE A 50 7.96 3.61 6.39
N HIS A 51 9.26 3.87 6.64
CA HIS A 51 10.30 3.93 5.60
C HIS A 51 10.34 2.68 4.70
N VAL A 52 10.03 1.50 5.26
CA VAL A 52 10.02 0.23 4.52
C VAL A 52 9.01 0.23 3.38
N LEU A 53 7.87 0.91 3.52
CA LEU A 53 6.95 1.09 2.39
C LEU A 53 7.60 1.93 1.28
N GLY A 54 8.30 3.00 1.67
CA GLY A 54 9.05 3.83 0.71
C GLY A 54 10.10 3.01 -0.06
N GLU A 55 10.87 2.16 0.63
CA GLU A 55 11.83 1.24 0.02
C GLU A 55 11.15 0.27 -0.96
N ALA A 56 10.06 -0.36 -0.54
CA ALA A 56 9.34 -1.34 -1.35
C ALA A 56 8.78 -0.72 -2.64
N VAL A 57 8.08 0.40 -2.55
CA VAL A 57 7.49 1.04 -3.73
C VAL A 57 8.53 1.70 -4.65
N ASP A 58 9.73 2.03 -4.14
CA ASP A 58 10.81 2.53 -4.99
C ASP A 58 11.41 1.46 -5.88
N MET A 59 11.23 0.18 -5.53
CA MET A 59 11.63 -0.96 -6.36
C MET A 59 10.60 -1.32 -7.44
N ALA A 60 9.44 -0.67 -7.45
CA ALA A 60 8.39 -0.94 -8.44
C ALA A 60 8.65 -0.22 -9.76
N GLY A 61 8.83 -0.97 -10.84
CA GLY A 61 9.02 -0.45 -12.19
C GLY A 61 10.14 0.59 -12.31
N GLY A 62 9.97 1.52 -13.25
CA GLY A 62 10.84 2.69 -13.43
C GLY A 62 10.22 3.97 -12.90
N PRO A 63 10.96 5.11 -12.95
CA PRO A 63 10.47 6.41 -12.47
C PRO A 63 9.14 6.83 -13.10
N GLN A 64 8.93 6.56 -14.38
CA GLN A 64 7.69 6.88 -15.08
C GLN A 64 6.49 6.14 -14.48
N ILE A 65 6.67 4.85 -14.18
CA ILE A 65 5.63 4.03 -13.54
C ILE A 65 5.36 4.56 -12.13
N ARG A 66 6.39 4.83 -11.32
CA ARG A 66 6.23 5.31 -9.94
C ARG A 66 5.56 6.69 -9.85
N ASN A 67 5.69 7.53 -10.88
CA ASN A 67 5.01 8.83 -10.92
C ASN A 67 3.50 8.72 -11.10
N ILE A 68 3.01 7.68 -11.77
CA ILE A 68 1.58 7.49 -12.07
C ILE A 68 0.93 6.34 -11.30
N ALA A 69 1.69 5.31 -10.92
CA ALA A 69 1.19 4.22 -10.09
C ALA A 69 0.82 4.74 -8.70
N THR A 70 -0.35 4.36 -8.23
CA THR A 70 -0.86 4.75 -6.92
C THR A 70 -0.94 3.55 -5.98
N ILE A 71 -0.86 3.81 -4.67
CA ILE A 71 -0.92 2.74 -3.68
C ILE A 71 -2.27 2.02 -3.73
N GLY A 72 -3.38 2.75 -3.91
CA GLY A 72 -4.72 2.16 -4.04
C GLY A 72 -4.87 1.33 -5.31
N GLY A 73 -4.36 1.81 -6.45
CA GLY A 73 -4.37 1.03 -7.69
C GLY A 73 -3.57 -0.26 -7.58
N ASN A 74 -2.43 -0.22 -6.89
CA ASN A 74 -1.58 -1.39 -6.66
C ASN A 74 -2.26 -2.42 -5.76
N THR A 75 -2.86 -2.01 -4.64
CA THR A 75 -3.59 -2.90 -3.73
C THR A 75 -4.87 -3.46 -4.34
N CYS A 76 -5.68 -2.63 -5.01
CA CYS A 76 -6.91 -3.08 -5.67
C CYS A 76 -6.68 -4.04 -6.85
N ASN A 77 -5.49 -4.04 -7.43
CA ASN A 77 -5.12 -5.01 -8.45
C ASN A 77 -4.98 -6.43 -7.90
N GLY A 78 -4.75 -6.58 -6.60
CA GLY A 78 -4.70 -7.87 -5.91
C GLY A 78 -3.57 -8.79 -6.35
N VAL A 79 -2.54 -8.27 -7.04
CA VAL A 79 -1.43 -9.07 -7.54
C VAL A 79 -0.47 -9.44 -6.41
N THR A 80 -0.17 -10.72 -6.30
CA THR A 80 0.71 -11.27 -5.24
C THR A 80 2.16 -10.81 -5.33
N SER A 81 2.62 -10.42 -6.52
CA SER A 81 3.96 -9.87 -6.79
C SER A 81 4.06 -8.35 -6.58
N ALA A 82 3.03 -7.70 -6.03
CA ALA A 82 3.05 -6.27 -5.74
C ALA A 82 4.08 -5.96 -4.65
N ASP A 83 5.05 -5.10 -4.94
CA ASP A 83 6.14 -4.76 -4.01
C ASP A 83 5.63 -4.17 -2.69
N SER A 84 4.51 -3.43 -2.71
CA SER A 84 3.89 -2.86 -1.50
C SER A 84 3.17 -3.91 -0.63
N ALA A 85 2.70 -5.02 -1.19
CA ALA A 85 1.78 -5.92 -0.51
C ALA A 85 2.41 -6.53 0.75
N SER A 86 3.58 -7.16 0.65
CA SER A 86 4.25 -7.79 1.80
C SER A 86 4.54 -6.78 2.93
N THR A 87 4.85 -5.53 2.59
CA THR A 87 5.07 -4.46 3.56
C THR A 87 3.78 -4.07 4.27
N LEU A 88 2.69 -3.89 3.52
CA LEU A 88 1.39 -3.58 4.10
C LEU A 88 0.88 -4.71 5.01
N PHE A 89 1.11 -5.96 4.64
CA PHE A 89 0.79 -7.11 5.49
C PHE A 89 1.62 -7.13 6.78
N ALA A 90 2.92 -6.93 6.69
CA ALA A 90 3.82 -6.96 7.86
C ALA A 90 3.55 -5.83 8.87
N TRP A 91 2.92 -4.75 8.46
CA TRP A 91 2.52 -3.61 9.31
C TRP A 91 1.03 -3.61 9.65
N ASP A 92 0.31 -4.73 9.45
CA ASP A 92 -1.12 -4.86 9.77
C ASP A 92 -1.96 -3.71 9.21
N ALA A 93 -1.70 -3.34 7.96
CA ALA A 93 -2.40 -2.25 7.30
C ALA A 93 -3.91 -2.50 7.27
N VAL A 94 -4.68 -1.44 7.42
CA VAL A 94 -6.14 -1.47 7.28
C VAL A 94 -6.53 -0.73 6.01
N VAL A 95 -7.32 -1.38 5.17
CA VAL A 95 -7.86 -0.78 3.95
C VAL A 95 -9.17 -0.05 4.27
N GLU A 96 -9.26 1.21 3.87
CA GLU A 96 -10.47 2.01 3.97
C GLU A 96 -11.18 2.05 2.61
N LEU A 97 -12.43 1.63 2.62
CA LEU A 97 -13.32 1.58 1.47
C LEU A 97 -14.50 2.50 1.71
N THR A 98 -14.91 3.24 0.69
CA THR A 98 -16.08 4.11 0.75
C THR A 98 -17.05 3.75 -0.36
N GLY A 99 -18.28 3.53 -0.01
CA GLY A 99 -19.38 3.22 -0.90
C GLY A 99 -20.68 3.90 -0.52
N PRO A 100 -21.80 3.58 -1.19
CA PRO A 100 -23.10 4.19 -0.90
C PRO A 100 -23.59 3.98 0.54
N GLU A 101 -23.17 2.90 1.18
CA GLU A 101 -23.53 2.56 2.56
C GLU A 101 -22.60 3.20 3.61
N GLY A 102 -21.59 3.97 3.18
CA GLY A 102 -20.63 4.65 4.05
C GLY A 102 -19.21 4.09 3.96
N ILE A 103 -18.49 4.19 5.06
CA ILE A 103 -17.07 3.79 5.16
C ILE A 103 -16.98 2.40 5.80
N ARG A 104 -16.25 1.51 5.13
CA ARG A 104 -15.87 0.19 5.62
C ARG A 104 -14.35 0.10 5.78
N ARG A 105 -13.89 -0.45 6.90
CA ARG A 105 -12.46 -0.65 7.18
C ARG A 105 -12.20 -2.12 7.43
N ILE A 106 -11.28 -2.70 6.70
CA ILE A 106 -10.93 -4.11 6.79
C ILE A 106 -9.41 -4.30 6.87
N PRO A 107 -8.93 -5.27 7.64
CA PRO A 107 -7.52 -5.64 7.64
C PRO A 107 -7.05 -6.00 6.22
N ILE A 108 -5.82 -5.66 5.88
CA ILE A 108 -5.24 -5.99 4.57
C ILE A 108 -5.28 -7.50 4.30
N ALA A 109 -5.15 -8.33 5.34
CA ALA A 109 -5.18 -9.77 5.24
C ALA A 109 -6.55 -10.30 4.77
N ASP A 110 -7.63 -9.61 5.15
CA ASP A 110 -9.00 -9.96 4.75
C ASP A 110 -9.38 -9.32 3.40
N PHE A 111 -8.66 -8.26 3.00
CA PHE A 111 -8.90 -7.60 1.72
C PHE A 111 -8.44 -8.43 0.52
N TYR A 112 -7.34 -9.18 0.64
CA TYR A 112 -6.83 -10.05 -0.42
C TYR A 112 -7.49 -11.43 -0.34
N LEU A 113 -8.41 -11.70 -1.27
CA LEU A 113 -9.14 -12.98 -1.35
C LEU A 113 -8.40 -14.06 -2.16
N GLY A 114 -7.33 -13.67 -2.87
CA GLY A 114 -6.52 -14.56 -3.70
C GLY A 114 -5.85 -13.81 -4.84
N PRO A 115 -5.06 -14.48 -5.67
CA PRO A 115 -4.35 -13.83 -6.77
C PRO A 115 -5.27 -13.06 -7.71
N GLY A 116 -5.09 -11.74 -7.80
CA GLY A 116 -5.92 -10.86 -8.61
C GLY A 116 -7.36 -10.69 -8.11
N LYS A 117 -7.65 -11.04 -6.85
CA LYS A 117 -8.98 -10.91 -6.25
C LYS A 117 -8.90 -10.19 -4.92
N VAL A 118 -9.72 -9.18 -4.75
CA VAL A 118 -9.82 -8.37 -3.52
C VAL A 118 -11.28 -8.22 -3.11
N ASP A 119 -11.51 -7.96 -1.82
CA ASP A 119 -12.82 -7.71 -1.23
C ASP A 119 -13.25 -6.24 -1.45
N LEU A 120 -13.45 -5.88 -2.72
CA LEU A 120 -13.98 -4.60 -3.15
C LEU A 120 -15.35 -4.82 -3.79
N HIS A 121 -16.40 -4.31 -3.17
CA HIS A 121 -17.75 -4.47 -3.66
C HIS A 121 -18.04 -3.52 -4.83
N PRO A 122 -19.07 -3.83 -5.68
CA PRO A 122 -19.54 -2.87 -6.66
C PRO A 122 -19.92 -1.54 -6.01
N ALA A 123 -19.57 -0.43 -6.65
CA ALA A 123 -19.74 0.95 -6.15
C ALA A 123 -18.94 1.34 -4.91
N GLU A 124 -17.99 0.53 -4.45
CA GLU A 124 -16.97 0.96 -3.48
C GLU A 124 -15.71 1.48 -4.17
N LEU A 125 -15.08 2.46 -3.53
CA LEU A 125 -13.74 2.91 -3.85
C LEU A 125 -12.83 2.70 -2.65
N GLN A 126 -11.61 2.25 -2.87
CA GLN A 126 -10.59 2.34 -1.84
C GLN A 126 -10.19 3.80 -1.68
N THR A 127 -10.38 4.36 -0.49
CA THR A 127 -10.11 5.77 -0.20
C THR A 127 -8.84 6.00 0.59
N GLY A 128 -8.36 4.98 1.29
CA GLY A 128 -7.13 5.09 2.05
C GLY A 128 -6.57 3.76 2.52
N ILE A 129 -5.33 3.84 2.99
CA ILE A 129 -4.65 2.79 3.74
C ILE A 129 -4.24 3.41 5.07
N LEU A 130 -4.52 2.71 6.16
CA LEU A 130 -4.28 3.16 7.52
C LEU A 130 -3.26 2.25 8.17
N ILE A 131 -2.23 2.83 8.79
CA ILE A 131 -1.25 2.12 9.61
C ILE A 131 -1.42 2.64 11.02
N ARG A 132 -1.85 1.77 11.93
CA ARG A 132 -2.08 2.14 13.32
C ARG A 132 -0.78 2.37 14.06
N LYS A 133 -0.81 3.23 15.07
CA LYS A 133 0.37 3.59 15.86
C LYS A 133 1.08 2.36 16.46
N GLU A 134 0.31 1.41 16.98
CA GLU A 134 0.85 0.17 17.56
C GLU A 134 1.59 -0.71 16.55
N SER A 135 1.32 -0.57 15.25
CA SER A 135 1.98 -1.36 14.19
C SER A 135 3.33 -0.80 13.76
N TYR A 136 3.66 0.46 14.09
CA TYR A 136 4.94 1.05 13.69
C TYR A 136 5.77 1.58 14.87
N GLU A 137 5.15 1.95 16.02
CA GLU A 137 5.87 2.58 17.12
C GLU A 137 6.87 1.62 17.79
N GLY A 138 8.15 1.96 17.68
CA GLY A 138 9.25 1.16 18.22
C GLY A 138 9.63 -0.05 17.38
N TYR A 139 8.97 -0.24 16.24
CA TYR A 139 9.34 -1.28 15.28
C TYR A 139 10.41 -0.80 14.31
N LYS A 140 11.16 -1.75 13.80
CA LYS A 140 12.12 -1.62 12.70
C LYS A 140 11.81 -2.70 11.67
N GLY A 141 12.04 -2.40 10.43
CA GLY A 141 11.79 -3.38 9.39
C GLY A 141 12.67 -3.18 8.17
N HIS A 142 12.56 -4.10 7.26
CA HIS A 142 13.24 -4.07 5.98
C HIS A 142 12.45 -4.80 4.92
N TYR A 143 12.60 -4.38 3.67
CA TYR A 143 12.03 -5.03 2.51
C TYR A 143 13.13 -5.57 1.60
N ILE A 144 12.97 -6.80 1.14
CA ILE A 144 13.86 -7.43 0.15
C ILE A 144 13.03 -7.88 -1.04
N LYS A 145 13.44 -7.45 -2.22
CA LYS A 145 12.94 -7.93 -3.50
C LYS A 145 13.97 -8.85 -4.14
N TYR A 146 13.55 -10.07 -4.42
CA TYR A 146 14.29 -10.95 -5.32
C TYR A 146 13.63 -10.92 -6.71
N ALA A 147 14.41 -10.60 -7.71
CA ALA A 147 13.96 -10.51 -9.10
C ALA A 147 15.07 -10.99 -10.05
N MET A 148 14.72 -11.32 -11.28
CA MET A 148 15.68 -11.81 -12.27
C MET A 148 16.62 -10.72 -12.78
N ARG A 149 16.21 -9.45 -12.68
CA ARG A 149 16.99 -8.27 -13.09
C ARG A 149 17.08 -7.27 -11.93
N ASN A 150 18.11 -6.45 -11.94
CA ASN A 150 18.34 -5.45 -10.88
C ASN A 150 17.42 -4.23 -10.97
N ALA A 151 16.71 -4.05 -12.06
CA ALA A 151 15.79 -2.94 -12.25
C ALA A 151 14.63 -3.30 -13.18
N MET A 152 13.51 -2.61 -13.02
CA MET A 152 12.32 -2.67 -13.86
C MET A 152 11.79 -4.09 -14.06
N ASP A 153 11.80 -4.89 -13.00
CA ASP A 153 11.36 -6.27 -13.03
C ASP A 153 10.26 -6.54 -12.00
N ILE A 154 9.49 -7.60 -12.27
CA ILE A 154 8.50 -8.13 -11.32
C ILE A 154 9.26 -8.89 -10.22
N ALA A 155 8.78 -8.80 -8.99
CA ALA A 155 9.29 -9.62 -7.91
C ALA A 155 8.98 -11.10 -8.17
N THR A 156 10.03 -11.93 -8.19
CA THR A 156 9.89 -13.37 -8.05
C THR A 156 9.51 -13.71 -6.63
N LEU A 157 10.11 -12.98 -5.66
CA LEU A 157 9.77 -13.02 -4.25
C LEU A 157 9.96 -11.64 -3.64
N GLY A 158 8.96 -11.16 -2.92
CA GLY A 158 9.05 -9.98 -2.06
C GLY A 158 8.87 -10.39 -0.61
N CYS A 159 9.79 -9.99 0.26
CA CYS A 159 9.72 -10.28 1.69
C CYS A 159 9.87 -8.99 2.49
N SER A 160 8.97 -8.77 3.44
CA SER A 160 9.02 -7.67 4.38
C SER A 160 9.02 -8.20 5.80
N VAL A 161 9.85 -7.63 6.63
CA VAL A 161 9.94 -7.97 8.05
C VAL A 161 9.66 -6.71 8.87
N ASN A 162 8.83 -6.87 9.89
CA ASN A 162 8.57 -5.87 10.91
C ASN A 162 8.88 -6.49 12.27
N ALA A 163 9.81 -5.89 13.02
CA ALA A 163 10.27 -6.46 14.28
C ALA A 163 10.48 -5.37 15.34
N LYS A 164 10.17 -5.71 16.57
CA LYS A 164 10.45 -4.90 17.75
C LYS A 164 11.45 -5.63 18.65
N LEU A 165 12.48 -4.91 19.08
CA LEU A 165 13.44 -5.46 20.03
C LEU A 165 12.99 -5.14 21.46
N SER A 166 13.07 -6.11 22.33
CA SER A 166 12.97 -5.89 23.77
C SER A 166 14.20 -5.18 24.33
N GLU A 167 14.11 -4.74 25.59
CA GLU A 167 15.26 -4.10 26.28
C GLU A 167 16.48 -5.01 26.35
N ASP A 168 16.30 -6.34 26.46
CA ASP A 168 17.33 -7.35 26.43
C ASP A 168 17.76 -7.76 25.00
N LYS A 169 17.35 -6.99 23.98
CA LYS A 169 17.66 -7.17 22.55
C LYS A 169 17.17 -8.48 21.94
N LYS A 170 16.13 -9.09 22.50
CA LYS A 170 15.44 -10.19 21.86
C LYS A 170 14.36 -9.67 20.90
N ILE A 171 14.09 -10.45 19.87
CA ILE A 171 13.01 -10.17 18.91
C ILE A 171 11.71 -10.75 19.46
N PHE A 172 10.65 -9.97 19.40
CA PHE A 172 9.28 -10.40 19.65
C PHE A 172 8.51 -10.50 18.36
#